data_811c332d179b30febb38c80f70c52139
#
_entry.id   811c332d179b30febb38c80f70c52139
#
_cell.length_a   1.000
_cell.length_b   1.000
_cell.length_c   1.000
_cell.angle_alpha   90.00
_cell.angle_beta   90.00
_cell.angle_gamma   90.00
#
_symmetry.space_group_name_H-M   'P 1'
#
loop_
_entity.id
_entity.type
_entity.pdbx_description
1 polymer ?
#
loop_
_entity_poly.entity_id
_entity_poly.type
_entity_poly.pdbx_seq_one_letter_code
_entity_poly.pdbx_strand_id
1 'polypeptide(L)'
;DPDVLSDAVTVLTSAGYRVHFPSSEASQARPLCYGRTYLAAGMLDKAKEEARRTIVALKPFVEAGMPIVGLEPSCLFTLKDEFPSMLEGATVKHLAERAVMFEQFLSGEGAKGFSELPLAIGSGQKAFVHGHCHQKAFNAHGAVHQVLSRISGLEVNAIPAGCCGMAGAFGYQSETQEVSVKMAELDLLPAIRKTDSADWLVADGFSCRHQIADLTQRKGRHVAQVLA
;
A
#
# COMPACT_ATOMS: atom_id res chain seq x y z
N ASP A 1 -3.46 -4.61 -9.72
CA ASP A 1 -2.43 -3.62 -10.11
C ASP A 1 -1.11 -4.33 -10.46
N PRO A 2 -1.07 -5.04 -11.61
CA PRO A 2 0.06 -5.89 -11.96
C PRO A 2 1.37 -5.11 -12.15
N ASP A 3 1.30 -3.88 -12.65
CA ASP A 3 2.49 -3.05 -12.88
C ASP A 3 3.17 -2.71 -11.54
N VAL A 4 2.41 -2.32 -10.53
CA VAL A 4 2.93 -2.06 -9.19
C VAL A 4 3.62 -3.28 -8.59
N LEU A 5 3.05 -4.48 -8.81
CA LEU A 5 3.66 -5.72 -8.34
C LEU A 5 4.98 -6.00 -9.07
N SER A 6 5.00 -5.85 -10.39
CA SER A 6 6.21 -6.05 -11.21
C SER A 6 7.34 -5.11 -10.79
N ASP A 7 7.01 -3.83 -10.59
CA ASP A 7 7.97 -2.81 -10.16
C ASP A 7 8.51 -3.10 -8.75
N ALA A 8 7.64 -3.50 -7.82
CA ALA A 8 8.07 -3.88 -6.48
C ALA A 8 9.02 -5.10 -6.49
N VAL A 9 8.72 -6.10 -7.32
CA VAL A 9 9.62 -7.26 -7.49
C VAL A 9 10.94 -6.83 -8.08
N THR A 10 10.94 -5.95 -9.09
CA THR A 10 12.17 -5.42 -9.70
C THR A 10 13.04 -4.73 -8.65
N VAL A 11 12.48 -3.84 -7.83
CA VAL A 11 13.21 -3.14 -6.77
C VAL A 11 13.77 -4.13 -5.74
N LEU A 12 12.94 -5.06 -5.24
CA LEU A 12 13.38 -6.04 -4.23
C LEU A 12 14.49 -6.96 -4.76
N THR A 13 14.36 -7.45 -5.98
CA THR A 13 15.38 -8.34 -6.59
C THR A 13 16.68 -7.58 -6.89
N SER A 14 16.60 -6.33 -7.35
CA SER A 14 17.77 -5.46 -7.54
C SER A 14 18.48 -5.16 -6.22
N ALA A 15 17.72 -5.07 -5.12
CA ALA A 15 18.28 -4.95 -3.76
C ALA A 15 18.82 -6.29 -3.19
N GLY A 16 18.86 -7.36 -3.98
CA GLY A 16 19.41 -8.66 -3.61
C GLY A 16 18.45 -9.59 -2.86
N TYR A 17 17.16 -9.28 -2.78
CA TYR A 17 16.17 -10.12 -2.11
C TYR A 17 15.56 -11.13 -3.07
N ARG A 18 15.28 -12.33 -2.55
CA ARG A 18 14.46 -13.32 -3.23
C ARG A 18 13.01 -13.13 -2.82
N VAL A 19 12.15 -12.88 -3.81
CA VAL A 19 10.71 -12.72 -3.59
C VAL A 19 10.02 -14.10 -3.74
N HIS A 20 9.17 -14.43 -2.78
CA HIS A 20 8.33 -15.62 -2.79
C HIS A 20 6.87 -15.22 -2.88
N PHE A 21 6.12 -15.93 -3.70
CA PHE A 21 4.67 -15.79 -3.78
C PHE A 21 4.02 -17.01 -3.13
N PRO A 22 3.02 -16.83 -2.25
CA PRO A 22 2.30 -17.97 -1.73
C PRO A 22 1.60 -18.70 -2.88
N SER A 23 1.91 -19.98 -3.06
CA SER A 23 1.21 -20.79 -4.04
C SER A 23 -0.19 -21.09 -3.55
N SER A 24 -1.15 -20.99 -4.46
CA SER A 24 -2.55 -21.24 -4.16
C SER A 24 -2.94 -22.71 -4.30
N GLU A 25 -2.06 -23.68 -3.98
CA GLU A 25 -2.49 -25.09 -3.94
C GLU A 25 -3.65 -25.31 -2.97
N ALA A 26 -3.68 -24.54 -1.86
CA ALA A 26 -4.84 -24.47 -0.97
C ALA A 26 -6.00 -23.62 -1.53
N SER A 27 -5.82 -22.91 -2.66
CA SER A 27 -6.81 -22.04 -3.28
C SER A 27 -7.04 -22.36 -4.76
N GLN A 28 -7.17 -23.65 -5.09
CA GLN A 28 -7.30 -24.13 -6.49
C GLN A 28 -8.41 -23.47 -7.34
N ALA A 29 -9.23 -22.59 -6.78
CA ALA A 29 -10.35 -21.98 -7.49
C ALA A 29 -10.28 -20.45 -7.64
N ARG A 30 -9.54 -19.72 -6.79
CA ARG A 30 -9.52 -18.24 -6.83
C ARG A 30 -8.32 -17.63 -6.10
N PRO A 31 -7.87 -16.41 -6.46
CA PRO A 31 -6.80 -15.69 -5.76
C PRO A 31 -7.05 -15.55 -4.25
N LEU A 32 -5.96 -15.40 -3.48
CA LEU A 32 -6.06 -15.07 -2.06
C LEU A 32 -6.63 -13.66 -1.89
N CYS A 33 -7.45 -13.48 -0.84
CA CYS A 33 -8.04 -12.21 -0.47
C CYS A 33 -7.98 -12.05 1.06
N TYR A 34 -7.74 -10.84 1.53
CA TYR A 34 -7.74 -10.52 2.96
C TYR A 34 -9.15 -10.35 3.55
N GLY A 35 -10.19 -10.49 2.74
CA GLY A 35 -11.58 -10.37 3.20
C GLY A 35 -12.05 -8.94 3.47
N ARG A 36 -11.26 -7.92 3.13
CA ARG A 36 -11.55 -6.51 3.43
C ARG A 36 -12.92 -6.06 2.92
N THR A 37 -13.28 -6.44 1.70
CA THR A 37 -14.59 -6.11 1.11
C THR A 37 -15.74 -6.75 1.87
N TYR A 38 -15.57 -7.98 2.35
CA TYR A 38 -16.58 -8.65 3.17
C TYR A 38 -16.75 -7.96 4.53
N LEU A 39 -15.64 -7.52 5.15
CA LEU A 39 -15.69 -6.73 6.39
C LEU A 39 -16.46 -5.43 6.19
N ALA A 40 -16.16 -4.69 5.12
CA ALA A 40 -16.86 -3.43 4.81
C ALA A 40 -18.37 -3.63 4.57
N ALA A 41 -18.77 -4.81 4.07
CA ALA A 41 -20.15 -5.19 3.85
C ALA A 41 -20.83 -5.86 5.07
N GLY A 42 -20.14 -5.96 6.23
CA GLY A 42 -20.65 -6.61 7.43
C GLY A 42 -20.74 -8.14 7.35
N MET A 43 -20.13 -8.76 6.33
CA MET A 43 -20.17 -10.22 6.10
C MET A 43 -19.01 -10.92 6.84
N LEU A 44 -19.07 -10.88 8.18
CA LEU A 44 -17.97 -11.28 9.05
C LEU A 44 -17.53 -12.76 8.84
N ASP A 45 -18.48 -13.69 8.66
CA ASP A 45 -18.14 -15.11 8.47
C ASP A 45 -17.35 -15.33 7.18
N LYS A 46 -17.73 -14.65 6.08
CA LYS A 46 -16.99 -14.69 4.82
C LYS A 46 -15.60 -14.04 4.96
N ALA A 47 -15.52 -12.95 5.71
CA ALA A 47 -14.22 -12.32 5.99
C ALA A 47 -13.30 -13.27 6.77
N LYS A 48 -13.81 -13.97 7.78
CA LYS A 48 -13.06 -14.99 8.53
C LYS A 48 -12.63 -16.18 7.67
N GLU A 49 -13.47 -16.60 6.71
CA GLU A 49 -13.11 -17.66 5.76
C GLU A 49 -11.90 -17.24 4.90
N GLU A 50 -11.94 -16.06 4.32
CA GLU A 50 -10.82 -15.51 3.54
C GLU A 50 -9.55 -15.35 4.38
N ALA A 51 -9.71 -14.85 5.60
CA ALA A 51 -8.59 -14.72 6.54
C ALA A 51 -7.93 -16.07 6.82
N ARG A 52 -8.70 -17.12 7.08
CA ARG A 52 -8.17 -18.49 7.30
C ARG A 52 -7.43 -19.01 6.06
N ARG A 53 -7.99 -18.83 4.86
CA ARG A 53 -7.32 -19.21 3.61
C ARG A 53 -5.97 -18.51 3.47
N THR A 54 -5.93 -17.21 3.72
CA THR A 54 -4.71 -16.40 3.65
C THR A 54 -3.68 -16.83 4.70
N ILE A 55 -4.11 -17.09 5.94
CA ILE A 55 -3.23 -17.59 7.01
C ILE A 55 -2.62 -18.93 6.63
N VAL A 56 -3.40 -19.87 6.10
CA VAL A 56 -2.89 -21.20 5.68
C VAL A 56 -1.82 -21.04 4.60
N ALA A 57 -2.04 -20.18 3.60
CA ALA A 57 -1.10 -19.96 2.51
C ALA A 57 0.19 -19.26 2.97
N LEU A 58 0.11 -18.35 3.94
CA LEU A 58 1.26 -17.59 4.45
C LEU A 58 2.00 -18.30 5.58
N LYS A 59 1.38 -19.28 6.23
CA LYS A 59 1.93 -20.00 7.40
C LYS A 59 3.38 -20.47 7.20
N PRO A 60 3.76 -21.16 6.10
CA PRO A 60 5.13 -21.63 5.91
C PRO A 60 6.16 -20.50 5.92
N PHE A 61 5.82 -19.35 5.36
CA PHE A 61 6.71 -18.18 5.30
C PHE A 61 6.84 -17.50 6.67
N VAL A 62 5.72 -17.40 7.40
CA VAL A 62 5.69 -16.85 8.75
C VAL A 62 6.50 -17.71 9.72
N GLU A 63 6.36 -19.06 9.65
CA GLU A 63 7.11 -20.00 10.47
C GLU A 63 8.61 -20.00 10.14
N ALA A 64 8.97 -19.71 8.88
CA ALA A 64 10.35 -19.49 8.47
C ALA A 64 10.91 -18.11 8.87
N GLY A 65 10.11 -17.27 9.56
CA GLY A 65 10.51 -15.94 10.01
C GLY A 65 10.60 -14.89 8.90
N MET A 66 10.05 -15.15 7.71
CA MET A 66 10.10 -14.22 6.58
C MET A 66 9.13 -13.04 6.80
N PRO A 67 9.52 -11.81 6.41
CA PRO A 67 8.60 -10.69 6.36
C PRO A 67 7.53 -10.90 5.27
N ILE A 68 6.30 -10.48 5.57
CA ILE A 68 5.19 -10.47 4.62
C ILE A 68 5.04 -9.04 4.11
N VAL A 69 5.57 -8.79 2.93
CA VAL A 69 5.61 -7.46 2.34
C VAL A 69 4.35 -7.19 1.55
N GLY A 70 3.63 -6.11 1.88
CA GLY A 70 2.41 -5.69 1.20
C GLY A 70 2.57 -4.37 0.45
N LEU A 71 1.80 -4.22 -0.63
CA LEU A 71 1.80 -3.04 -1.50
C LEU A 71 0.56 -2.18 -1.30
N GLU A 72 -0.55 -2.78 -0.87
CA GLU A 72 -1.82 -2.06 -0.65
C GLU A 72 -2.07 -1.87 0.85
N PRO A 73 -2.06 -0.61 1.35
CA PRO A 73 -2.17 -0.35 2.78
C PRO A 73 -3.43 -0.92 3.42
N SER A 74 -4.59 -0.80 2.77
CA SER A 74 -5.85 -1.29 3.33
C SER A 74 -5.88 -2.83 3.44
N CYS A 75 -5.21 -3.53 2.52
CA CYS A 75 -5.09 -4.99 2.57
C CYS A 75 -4.06 -5.42 3.62
N LEU A 76 -2.86 -4.83 3.62
CA LEU A 76 -1.81 -5.24 4.55
C LEU A 76 -2.20 -4.99 6.00
N PHE A 77 -2.74 -3.81 6.30
CA PHE A 77 -3.11 -3.50 7.68
C PHE A 77 -4.28 -4.34 8.19
N THR A 78 -5.08 -4.94 7.31
CA THR A 78 -6.05 -5.98 7.71
C THR A 78 -5.36 -7.18 8.38
N LEU A 79 -4.14 -7.56 7.96
CA LEU A 79 -3.36 -8.62 8.62
C LEU A 79 -2.91 -8.22 10.03
N LYS A 80 -2.66 -6.93 10.27
CA LYS A 80 -2.15 -6.41 11.55
C LYS A 80 -3.24 -6.16 12.58
N ASP A 81 -4.42 -5.78 12.15
CA ASP A 81 -5.51 -5.30 13.01
C ASP A 81 -6.72 -6.25 13.00
N GLU A 82 -7.38 -6.39 11.86
CA GLU A 82 -8.63 -7.12 11.81
C GLU A 82 -8.45 -8.65 11.96
N PHE A 83 -7.33 -9.22 11.45
CA PHE A 83 -7.08 -10.66 11.61
C PHE A 83 -6.97 -11.07 13.08
N PRO A 84 -6.12 -10.43 13.92
CA PRO A 84 -6.06 -10.74 15.36
C PRO A 84 -7.37 -10.47 16.11
N SER A 85 -8.19 -9.53 15.60
CA SER A 85 -9.51 -9.23 16.19
C SER A 85 -10.57 -10.26 15.83
N MET A 86 -10.44 -10.94 14.68
CA MET A 86 -11.39 -11.93 14.20
C MET A 86 -11.02 -13.38 14.54
N LEU A 87 -9.73 -13.67 14.64
CA LEU A 87 -9.19 -15.03 14.73
C LEU A 87 -8.13 -15.11 15.83
N GLU A 88 -8.10 -16.24 16.51
CA GLU A 88 -7.12 -16.54 17.56
C GLU A 88 -5.99 -17.44 17.03
N GLY A 89 -4.86 -17.45 17.74
CA GLY A 89 -3.77 -18.38 17.52
C GLY A 89 -2.41 -17.74 17.29
N ALA A 90 -1.35 -18.50 17.55
CA ALA A 90 0.03 -18.01 17.43
C ALA A 90 0.38 -17.56 16.01
N THR A 91 -0.05 -18.33 15.00
CA THR A 91 0.21 -17.99 13.58
C THR A 91 -0.37 -16.64 13.19
N VAL A 92 -1.58 -16.29 13.70
CA VAL A 92 -2.22 -14.99 13.43
C VAL A 92 -1.39 -13.86 14.03
N LYS A 93 -0.91 -14.00 15.25
CA LYS A 93 -0.05 -13.02 15.93
C LYS A 93 1.27 -12.84 15.20
N HIS A 94 1.96 -13.94 14.88
CA HIS A 94 3.22 -13.90 14.12
C HIS A 94 3.04 -13.28 12.74
N LEU A 95 1.91 -13.57 12.05
CA LEU A 95 1.60 -12.94 10.76
C LEU A 95 1.45 -11.42 10.90
N ALA A 96 0.70 -10.96 11.92
CA ALA A 96 0.52 -9.53 12.19
C ALA A 96 1.85 -8.81 12.50
N GLU A 97 2.75 -9.48 13.24
CA GLU A 97 4.09 -8.96 13.56
C GLU A 97 4.99 -8.87 12.32
N ARG A 98 4.91 -9.86 11.42
CA ARG A 98 5.74 -9.95 10.21
C ARG A 98 5.20 -9.18 9.01
N ALA A 99 3.95 -8.72 9.06
CA ALA A 99 3.35 -7.93 8.00
C ALA A 99 3.92 -6.51 8.00
N VAL A 100 4.51 -6.08 6.88
CA VAL A 100 5.14 -4.77 6.71
C VAL A 100 4.78 -4.18 5.35
N MET A 101 4.62 -2.87 5.27
CA MET A 101 4.52 -2.19 3.97
C MET A 101 5.86 -2.28 3.23
N PHE A 102 5.80 -2.25 1.90
CA PHE A 102 6.98 -2.30 1.03
C PHE A 102 8.03 -1.24 1.41
N GLU A 103 7.61 -0.01 1.58
CA GLU A 103 8.47 1.11 1.97
C GLU A 103 9.00 0.96 3.41
N GLN A 104 8.21 0.39 4.33
CA GLN A 104 8.69 0.08 5.68
C GLN A 104 9.75 -1.03 5.66
N PHE A 105 9.57 -2.04 4.79
CA PHE A 105 10.60 -3.07 4.61
C PHE A 105 11.89 -2.45 4.08
N LEU A 106 11.84 -1.63 3.03
CA LEU A 106 13.01 -1.01 2.43
C LEU A 106 13.73 -0.01 3.36
N SER A 107 13.00 0.65 4.26
CA SER A 107 13.60 1.56 5.26
C SER A 107 14.04 0.86 6.55
N GLY A 108 13.60 -0.38 6.78
CA GLY A 108 13.87 -1.20 7.97
C GLY A 108 14.76 -2.41 7.68
N GLU A 109 14.19 -3.62 7.72
CA GLU A 109 14.94 -4.87 7.53
C GLU A 109 15.64 -4.95 6.16
N GLY A 110 15.04 -4.38 5.14
CA GLY A 110 15.57 -4.32 3.77
C GLY A 110 16.54 -3.16 3.49
N ALA A 111 16.81 -2.31 4.47
CA ALA A 111 17.56 -1.07 4.24
C ALA A 111 18.97 -1.30 3.69
N LYS A 112 19.66 -2.36 4.09
CA LYS A 112 21.02 -2.66 3.61
C LYS A 112 21.05 -2.87 2.10
N GLY A 113 20.27 -3.78 1.55
CA GLY A 113 20.23 -4.03 0.12
C GLY A 113 19.69 -2.83 -0.66
N PHE A 114 18.64 -2.19 -0.13
CA PHE A 114 18.10 -0.98 -0.75
C PHE A 114 19.11 0.18 -0.80
N SER A 115 19.97 0.32 0.22
CA SER A 115 20.99 1.38 0.26
C SER A 115 22.07 1.26 -0.81
N GLU A 116 22.23 0.09 -1.39
CA GLU A 116 23.23 -0.19 -2.44
C GLU A 116 22.69 0.15 -3.85
N LEU A 117 21.39 0.44 -3.99
CA LEU A 117 20.79 0.80 -5.28
C LEU A 117 21.23 2.21 -5.72
N PRO A 118 21.68 2.38 -6.97
CA PRO A 118 22.07 3.68 -7.52
C PRO A 118 20.86 4.50 -7.97
N LEU A 119 20.07 4.99 -7.00
CA LEU A 119 18.84 5.74 -7.27
C LEU A 119 19.16 7.20 -7.56
N ALA A 120 18.96 7.63 -8.80
CA ALA A 120 19.13 9.02 -9.21
C ALA A 120 18.21 9.39 -10.37
N ILE A 121 17.79 10.66 -10.39
CA ILE A 121 17.06 11.26 -11.51
C ILE A 121 17.66 12.62 -11.85
N GLY A 122 17.22 13.22 -12.96
CA GLY A 122 17.58 14.59 -13.30
C GLY A 122 17.14 15.58 -12.21
N SER A 123 17.93 16.61 -11.96
CA SER A 123 17.63 17.65 -10.97
C SER A 123 16.34 18.41 -11.30
N GLY A 124 15.59 18.80 -10.26
CA GLY A 124 14.39 19.63 -10.38
C GLY A 124 13.08 18.85 -10.44
N GLN A 125 13.10 17.51 -10.40
CA GLN A 125 11.89 16.71 -10.27
C GLN A 125 11.35 16.78 -8.85
N LYS A 126 10.03 16.97 -8.73
CA LYS A 126 9.33 16.96 -7.45
C LYS A 126 8.35 15.80 -7.36
N ALA A 127 8.23 15.24 -6.17
CA ALA A 127 7.21 14.27 -5.81
C ALA A 127 6.34 14.82 -4.67
N PHE A 128 5.04 14.74 -4.84
CA PHE A 128 4.05 15.11 -3.83
C PHE A 128 3.37 13.86 -3.31
N VAL A 129 3.59 13.54 -2.05
CA VAL A 129 3.19 12.29 -1.41
C VAL A 129 1.88 12.46 -0.65
N HIS A 130 0.84 11.73 -1.05
CA HIS A 130 -0.38 11.56 -0.27
C HIS A 130 -0.32 10.27 0.54
N GLY A 131 -0.19 10.40 1.86
CA GLY A 131 -0.23 9.24 2.77
C GLY A 131 -1.64 8.65 2.86
N HIS A 132 -1.76 7.34 2.68
CA HIS A 132 -3.01 6.61 2.86
C HIS A 132 -3.49 6.68 4.33
N CYS A 133 -4.81 6.73 4.57
CA CYS A 133 -5.36 6.85 5.93
C CYS A 133 -4.91 5.71 6.87
N HIS A 134 -4.82 4.46 6.38
CA HIS A 134 -4.27 3.35 7.17
C HIS A 134 -2.76 3.53 7.45
N GLN A 135 -1.95 3.98 6.47
CA GLN A 135 -0.53 4.28 6.74
C GLN A 135 -0.38 5.33 7.85
N LYS A 136 -1.26 6.34 7.87
CA LYS A 136 -1.26 7.36 8.95
C LYS A 136 -1.69 6.78 10.28
N ALA A 137 -2.77 5.98 10.30
CA ALA A 137 -3.29 5.35 11.52
C ALA A 137 -2.26 4.42 12.19
N PHE A 138 -1.45 3.72 11.37
CA PHE A 138 -0.37 2.84 11.85
C PHE A 138 1.01 3.50 11.89
N ASN A 139 1.08 4.83 11.75
CA ASN A 139 2.33 5.61 11.74
C ASN A 139 3.37 5.09 10.71
N ALA A 140 2.90 4.62 9.57
CA ALA A 140 3.73 3.99 8.52
C ALA A 140 4.07 4.92 7.36
N HIS A 141 3.34 6.02 7.17
CA HIS A 141 3.49 6.90 6.00
C HIS A 141 4.85 7.60 5.90
N GLY A 142 5.57 7.77 7.02
CA GLY A 142 6.91 8.36 7.04
C GLY A 142 7.94 7.55 6.25
N ALA A 143 7.74 6.22 6.13
CA ALA A 143 8.62 5.34 5.39
C ALA A 143 8.63 5.66 3.88
N VAL A 144 7.50 6.13 3.31
CA VAL A 144 7.44 6.57 1.90
C VAL A 144 8.41 7.72 1.66
N HIS A 145 8.42 8.73 2.54
CA HIS A 145 9.35 9.86 2.46
C HIS A 145 10.80 9.39 2.60
N GLN A 146 11.07 8.47 3.53
CA GLN A 146 12.43 7.95 3.76
C GLN A 146 12.99 7.27 2.52
N VAL A 147 12.23 6.41 1.86
CA VAL A 147 12.71 5.70 0.68
C VAL A 147 12.81 6.60 -0.55
N LEU A 148 11.87 7.52 -0.76
CA LEU A 148 11.92 8.47 -1.87
C LEU A 148 13.05 9.48 -1.74
N SER A 149 13.37 9.92 -0.52
CA SER A 149 14.48 10.85 -0.25
C SER A 149 15.86 10.26 -0.55
N ARG A 150 15.96 8.95 -0.82
CA ARG A 150 17.19 8.32 -1.29
C ARG A 150 17.44 8.53 -2.78
N ILE A 151 16.44 8.96 -3.53
CA ILE A 151 16.61 9.24 -4.96
C ILE A 151 17.32 10.59 -5.10
N SER A 152 18.56 10.56 -5.56
CA SER A 152 19.32 11.79 -5.81
C SER A 152 18.64 12.64 -6.89
N GLY A 153 18.42 13.93 -6.61
CA GLY A 153 17.75 14.85 -7.52
C GLY A 153 16.23 14.94 -7.37
N LEU A 154 15.62 14.14 -6.52
CA LEU A 154 14.18 14.20 -6.22
C LEU A 154 13.89 15.07 -4.99
N GLU A 155 13.06 16.08 -5.15
CA GLU A 155 12.48 16.85 -4.03
C GLU A 155 11.18 16.19 -3.59
N VAL A 156 11.09 15.73 -2.33
CA VAL A 156 9.93 15.01 -1.79
C VAL A 156 9.11 15.91 -0.87
N ASN A 157 7.86 16.15 -1.24
CA ASN A 157 6.93 17.02 -0.53
C ASN A 157 5.72 16.23 -0.02
N ALA A 158 5.26 16.51 1.19
CA ALA A 158 4.02 15.93 1.70
C ALA A 158 2.79 16.71 1.21
N ILE A 159 1.73 15.98 0.85
CA ILE A 159 0.39 16.58 0.70
C ILE A 159 -0.29 16.54 2.06
N PRO A 160 -0.59 17.69 2.68
CA PRO A 160 -1.23 17.76 4.00
C PRO A 160 -2.74 17.51 3.91
N ALA A 161 -3.10 16.30 3.49
CA ALA A 161 -4.50 15.89 3.36
C ALA A 161 -4.84 14.74 4.31
N GLY A 162 -6.03 14.73 4.86
CA GLY A 162 -6.52 13.68 5.75
C GLY A 162 -6.80 12.38 5.02
N CYS A 163 -7.83 12.36 4.18
CA CYS A 163 -8.28 11.21 3.40
C CYS A 163 -8.51 11.62 1.94
N CYS A 164 -8.40 10.65 1.02
CA CYS A 164 -8.77 10.87 -0.38
C CYS A 164 -10.30 10.86 -0.60
N GLY A 165 -11.09 10.40 0.38
CA GLY A 165 -12.54 10.30 0.29
C GLY A 165 -13.06 8.98 -0.29
N MET A 166 -12.26 8.20 -1.00
CA MET A 166 -12.73 6.99 -1.70
C MET A 166 -13.17 5.87 -0.75
N ALA A 167 -12.40 5.59 0.32
CA ALA A 167 -12.72 4.57 1.35
C ALA A 167 -13.24 3.23 0.78
N GLY A 168 -12.44 2.57 -0.04
CA GLY A 168 -12.83 1.33 -0.72
C GLY A 168 -13.90 1.58 -1.79
N ALA A 169 -15.09 0.99 -1.63
CA ALA A 169 -16.21 1.16 -2.57
C ALA A 169 -17.07 2.41 -2.29
N PHE A 170 -16.86 3.10 -1.17
CA PHE A 170 -17.68 4.24 -0.73
C PHE A 170 -17.79 5.33 -1.81
N GLY A 171 -16.68 5.69 -2.45
CA GLY A 171 -16.68 6.70 -3.50
C GLY A 171 -17.33 6.29 -4.83
N TYR A 172 -17.66 5.01 -4.99
CA TYR A 172 -18.33 4.49 -6.19
C TYR A 172 -19.85 4.26 -6.01
N GLN A 173 -20.35 4.35 -4.78
CA GLN A 173 -21.78 4.20 -4.50
C GLN A 173 -22.49 5.52 -4.78
N SER A 174 -23.63 5.47 -5.48
CA SER A 174 -24.40 6.66 -5.86
C SER A 174 -24.78 7.53 -4.67
N GLU A 175 -25.07 6.90 -3.52
CA GLU A 175 -25.52 7.56 -2.31
C GLU A 175 -24.39 8.30 -1.57
N THR A 176 -23.14 7.91 -1.80
CA THR A 176 -22.00 8.42 -1.03
C THR A 176 -20.93 9.12 -1.89
N GLN A 177 -21.06 9.05 -3.22
CA GLN A 177 -20.11 9.66 -4.16
C GLN A 177 -19.93 11.17 -3.92
N GLU A 178 -21.03 11.91 -3.73
CA GLU A 178 -20.94 13.35 -3.47
C GLU A 178 -20.15 13.66 -2.18
N VAL A 179 -20.35 12.87 -1.14
CA VAL A 179 -19.60 13.00 0.12
C VAL A 179 -18.13 12.67 -0.10
N SER A 180 -17.83 11.62 -0.87
CA SER A 180 -16.45 11.22 -1.23
C SER A 180 -15.71 12.36 -1.95
N VAL A 181 -16.36 13.00 -2.94
CA VAL A 181 -15.79 14.13 -3.67
C VAL A 181 -15.57 15.33 -2.73
N LYS A 182 -16.54 15.67 -1.89
CA LYS A 182 -16.41 16.75 -0.89
C LYS A 182 -15.25 16.51 0.06
N MET A 183 -15.04 15.26 0.50
CA MET A 183 -13.88 14.91 1.34
C MET A 183 -12.55 15.11 0.61
N ALA A 184 -12.45 14.72 -0.66
CA ALA A 184 -11.26 14.97 -1.47
C ALA A 184 -11.00 16.47 -1.69
N GLU A 185 -12.05 17.27 -1.81
CA GLU A 185 -11.98 18.73 -1.99
C GLU A 185 -11.58 19.49 -0.72
N LEU A 186 -11.60 18.88 0.45
CA LEU A 186 -11.14 19.55 1.68
C LEU A 186 -9.66 19.92 1.60
N ASP A 187 -8.81 18.99 1.18
CA ASP A 187 -7.36 19.18 1.21
C ASP A 187 -6.66 18.61 -0.04
N LEU A 188 -6.99 17.37 -0.43
CA LEU A 188 -6.23 16.62 -1.43
C LEU A 188 -6.25 17.29 -2.81
N LEU A 189 -7.44 17.55 -3.35
CA LEU A 189 -7.56 18.11 -4.69
C LEU A 189 -7.06 19.55 -4.79
N PRO A 190 -7.32 20.46 -3.82
CA PRO A 190 -6.71 21.78 -3.80
C PRO A 190 -5.19 21.75 -3.74
N ALA A 191 -4.59 20.80 -2.99
CA ALA A 191 -3.14 20.65 -2.95
C ALA A 191 -2.58 20.17 -4.28
N ILE A 192 -3.20 19.19 -4.93
CA ILE A 192 -2.79 18.68 -6.24
C ILE A 192 -2.87 19.76 -7.32
N ARG A 193 -3.92 20.58 -7.32
CA ARG A 193 -4.07 21.68 -8.29
C ARG A 193 -2.97 22.75 -8.21
N LYS A 194 -2.24 22.80 -7.09
CA LYS A 194 -1.11 23.74 -6.91
C LYS A 194 0.23 23.16 -7.40
N THR A 195 0.27 21.87 -7.78
CA THR A 195 1.47 21.22 -8.29
C THR A 195 1.54 21.37 -9.81
N ASP A 196 2.76 21.41 -10.36
CA ASP A 196 2.96 21.41 -11.81
C ASP A 196 2.57 20.06 -12.43
N SER A 197 2.17 20.09 -13.70
CA SER A 197 1.79 18.88 -14.43
C SER A 197 2.94 17.87 -14.57
N ALA A 198 4.18 18.34 -14.54
CA ALA A 198 5.39 17.52 -14.57
C ALA A 198 5.72 16.89 -13.21
N ASP A 199 5.18 17.38 -12.11
CA ASP A 199 5.42 16.85 -10.78
C ASP A 199 4.80 15.45 -10.60
N TRP A 200 5.45 14.60 -9.85
CA TRP A 200 4.92 13.28 -9.54
C TRP A 200 3.95 13.33 -8.37
N LEU A 201 2.80 12.71 -8.54
CA LEU A 201 1.87 12.44 -7.45
C LEU A 201 2.08 11.01 -6.96
N VAL A 202 2.39 10.84 -5.69
CA VAL A 202 2.67 9.52 -5.09
C VAL A 202 1.61 9.17 -4.07
N ALA A 203 1.00 8.00 -4.22
CA ALA A 203 0.03 7.46 -3.29
C ALA A 203 0.02 5.92 -3.37
N ASP A 204 0.26 5.23 -2.26
CA ASP A 204 0.33 3.76 -2.27
C ASP A 204 -1.06 3.10 -2.32
N GLY A 205 -2.08 3.73 -1.76
CA GLY A 205 -3.44 3.20 -1.81
C GLY A 205 -4.03 3.21 -3.22
N PHE A 206 -4.51 2.06 -3.69
CA PHE A 206 -5.22 1.91 -4.97
C PHE A 206 -6.40 2.89 -5.06
N SER A 207 -7.24 2.95 -4.01
CA SER A 207 -8.37 3.87 -3.93
C SER A 207 -7.93 5.34 -4.04
N CYS A 208 -6.79 5.71 -3.44
CA CYS A 208 -6.27 7.07 -3.53
C CYS A 208 -5.83 7.42 -4.96
N ARG A 209 -5.14 6.50 -5.65
CA ARG A 209 -4.71 6.72 -7.04
C ARG A 209 -5.91 6.84 -7.99
N HIS A 210 -6.95 6.04 -7.79
CA HIS A 210 -8.20 6.15 -8.56
C HIS A 210 -8.89 7.48 -8.32
N GLN A 211 -9.07 7.90 -7.07
CA GLN A 211 -9.70 9.18 -6.74
C GLN A 211 -8.94 10.36 -7.36
N ILE A 212 -7.60 10.32 -7.32
CA ILE A 212 -6.76 11.34 -7.97
C ILE A 212 -7.00 11.34 -9.48
N ALA A 213 -6.97 10.17 -10.13
CA ALA A 213 -7.13 10.06 -11.57
C ALA A 213 -8.51 10.54 -12.04
N ASP A 214 -9.57 10.10 -11.35
CA ASP A 214 -10.96 10.40 -11.72
C ASP A 214 -11.29 11.89 -11.56
N LEU A 215 -10.74 12.55 -10.52
CA LEU A 215 -11.10 13.93 -10.20
C LEU A 215 -10.09 14.98 -10.69
N THR A 216 -8.91 14.59 -11.16
CA THR A 216 -7.87 15.54 -11.60
C THR A 216 -7.32 15.26 -12.99
N GLN A 217 -7.64 14.14 -13.59
CA GLN A 217 -7.05 13.61 -14.83
C GLN A 217 -5.52 13.40 -14.72
N ARG A 218 -4.95 13.45 -13.52
CA ARG A 218 -3.54 13.21 -13.25
C ARG A 218 -3.35 11.79 -12.71
N LYS A 219 -2.24 11.15 -13.08
CA LYS A 219 -1.94 9.79 -12.68
C LYS A 219 -1.13 9.80 -11.38
N GLY A 220 -1.69 9.19 -10.32
CA GLY A 220 -0.92 8.85 -9.12
C GLY A 220 -0.04 7.64 -9.35
N ARG A 221 1.18 7.63 -8.79
CA ARG A 221 2.15 6.53 -8.82
C ARG A 221 2.21 5.86 -7.44
N HIS A 222 2.40 4.56 -7.43
CA HIS A 222 2.82 3.86 -6.22
C HIS A 222 4.32 4.11 -5.96
N VAL A 223 4.77 4.06 -4.71
CA VAL A 223 6.19 4.23 -4.38
C VAL A 223 7.08 3.24 -5.15
N ALA A 224 6.65 2.00 -5.33
CA ALA A 224 7.38 1.00 -6.13
C ALA A 224 7.61 1.46 -7.58
N GLN A 225 6.64 2.13 -8.20
CA GLN A 225 6.73 2.67 -9.56
C GLN A 225 7.69 3.86 -9.68
N VAL A 226 7.97 4.51 -8.58
CA VAL A 226 8.93 5.62 -8.54
C VAL A 226 10.35 5.10 -8.35
N LEU A 227 10.50 3.95 -7.67
CA LEU A 227 11.80 3.34 -7.36
C LEU A 227 12.31 2.40 -8.48
N ALA A 228 11.42 1.85 -9.32
CA ALA A 228 11.76 1.00 -10.46
C ALA A 228 12.23 1.83 -11.66
#